data_1a0853638d7e46d6e072f71109ca34b9
#
_entry.id   1a0853638d7e46d6e072f71109ca34b9
#
_cell.length_a   1.000
_cell.length_b   1.000
_cell.length_c   1.000
_cell.angle_alpha   90.00
_cell.angle_beta   90.00
_cell.angle_gamma   90.00
#
_symmetry.space_group_name_H-M   'P 1'
#
loop_
_entity.id
_entity.type
_entity.pdbx_description
1 polymer ?
#
loop_
_entity_poly.entity_id
_entity_poly.type
_entity_poly.pdbx_seq_one_letter_code
_entity_poly.pdbx_strand_id
1 'polypeptide(L)'
;MENYQKERQRVVMEIFVENPILAYLFIFFARVADVSLDVFRLLLLTRGYSVPAAIVGFFEVSIFVVALGTVFSGGVTDIFKIIAYAAGFASGNLVGMQIEKMTAFGYVVIQMFPTKEDGERLGNLLRENNFGLTTIAGEGKWGPRDILVVTVK
;
A
#
# COMPACT_ATOMS: atom_id res chain seq x y z
N MET A 1 -40.02 9.93 -3.64
CA MET A 1 -38.55 9.77 -3.72
C MET A 1 -38.11 8.37 -3.34
N GLU A 2 -38.67 7.76 -2.33
CA GLU A 2 -38.28 6.40 -1.84
C GLU A 2 -38.50 5.28 -2.89
N ASN A 3 -39.58 5.32 -3.66
CA ASN A 3 -39.86 4.34 -4.73
C ASN A 3 -38.85 4.43 -5.88
N TYR A 4 -38.35 5.61 -6.21
CA TYR A 4 -37.39 5.82 -7.28
C TYR A 4 -36.00 5.26 -6.89
N GLN A 5 -35.61 5.34 -5.63
CA GLN A 5 -34.39 4.73 -5.13
C GLN A 5 -34.44 3.20 -5.09
N LYS A 6 -35.60 2.65 -4.70
CA LYS A 6 -35.86 1.20 -4.74
C LYS A 6 -35.83 0.62 -6.17
N GLU A 7 -36.37 1.34 -7.13
CA GLU A 7 -36.30 0.93 -8.55
C GLU A 7 -34.87 0.95 -9.09
N ARG A 8 -34.09 1.99 -8.81
CA ARG A 8 -32.70 2.05 -9.21
C ARG A 8 -31.87 0.91 -8.61
N GLN A 9 -32.04 0.61 -7.33
CA GLN A 9 -31.35 -0.51 -6.69
C GLN A 9 -31.76 -1.86 -7.27
N ARG A 10 -33.03 -2.02 -7.66
CA ARG A 10 -33.50 -3.24 -8.35
C ARG A 10 -32.85 -3.38 -9.71
N VAL A 11 -32.86 -2.34 -10.53
CA VAL A 11 -32.28 -2.35 -11.88
C VAL A 11 -30.76 -2.66 -11.83
N VAL A 12 -30.04 -2.06 -10.90
CA VAL A 12 -28.59 -2.35 -10.73
C VAL A 12 -28.40 -3.80 -10.28
N MET A 13 -29.23 -4.30 -9.37
CA MET A 13 -29.13 -5.69 -8.90
C MET A 13 -29.53 -6.69 -9.98
N GLU A 14 -30.53 -6.39 -10.81
CA GLU A 14 -30.94 -7.21 -11.96
C GLU A 14 -29.79 -7.34 -12.98
N ILE A 15 -29.08 -6.25 -13.30
CA ILE A 15 -27.94 -6.28 -14.21
C ILE A 15 -26.84 -7.25 -13.71
N PHE A 16 -26.59 -7.28 -12.41
CA PHE A 16 -25.61 -8.20 -11.82
C PHE A 16 -26.11 -9.63 -11.72
N VAL A 17 -27.41 -9.85 -11.62
CA VAL A 17 -28.03 -11.20 -11.62
C VAL A 17 -28.06 -11.77 -13.03
N GLU A 18 -28.38 -10.96 -14.05
CA GLU A 18 -28.42 -11.40 -15.45
C GLU A 18 -27.01 -11.65 -16.05
N ASN A 19 -25.98 -10.94 -15.55
CA ASN A 19 -24.60 -11.06 -16.03
C ASN A 19 -23.63 -11.35 -14.88
N PRO A 20 -23.49 -12.60 -14.43
CA PRO A 20 -22.62 -12.94 -13.30
C PRO A 20 -21.15 -12.57 -13.54
N ILE A 21 -20.67 -12.59 -14.79
CA ILE A 21 -19.30 -12.19 -15.13
C ILE A 21 -19.09 -10.71 -14.81
N LEU A 22 -20.09 -9.86 -15.09
CA LEU A 22 -20.00 -8.43 -14.78
C LEU A 22 -19.93 -8.18 -13.26
N ALA A 23 -20.66 -8.98 -12.47
CA ALA A 23 -20.59 -8.94 -11.00
C ALA A 23 -19.20 -9.33 -10.50
N TYR A 24 -18.59 -10.40 -11.03
CA TYR A 24 -17.25 -10.84 -10.64
C TYR A 24 -16.19 -9.80 -10.98
N LEU A 25 -16.24 -9.20 -12.17
CA LEU A 25 -15.33 -8.13 -12.58
C LEU A 25 -15.51 -6.88 -11.68
N PHE A 26 -16.75 -6.50 -11.40
CA PHE A 26 -17.03 -5.37 -10.51
C PHE A 26 -16.45 -5.61 -9.11
N ILE A 27 -16.71 -6.78 -8.51
CA ILE A 27 -16.17 -7.16 -7.20
C ILE A 27 -14.64 -7.11 -7.20
N PHE A 28 -14.01 -7.68 -8.23
CA PHE A 28 -12.56 -7.70 -8.37
C PHE A 28 -11.97 -6.28 -8.42
N PHE A 29 -12.44 -5.44 -9.36
CA PHE A 29 -11.88 -4.10 -9.53
C PHE A 29 -12.22 -3.16 -8.38
N ALA A 30 -13.43 -3.26 -7.82
CA ALA A 30 -13.80 -2.51 -6.63
C ALA A 30 -12.88 -2.86 -5.45
N ARG A 31 -12.52 -4.14 -5.30
CA ARG A 31 -11.62 -4.59 -4.24
C ARG A 31 -10.17 -4.16 -4.48
N VAL A 32 -9.70 -4.18 -5.73
CA VAL A 32 -8.38 -3.62 -6.09
C VAL A 32 -8.30 -2.14 -5.72
N ALA A 33 -9.33 -1.36 -6.08
CA ALA A 33 -9.37 0.07 -5.78
C ALA A 33 -9.41 0.34 -4.28
N ASP A 34 -10.26 -0.36 -3.54
CA ASP A 34 -10.43 -0.26 -2.09
C ASP A 34 -9.09 -0.49 -1.36
N VAL A 35 -8.43 -1.62 -1.61
CA VAL A 35 -7.14 -1.96 -0.97
C VAL A 35 -6.02 -1.00 -1.38
N SER A 36 -6.03 -0.52 -2.63
CA SER A 36 -5.06 0.48 -3.08
C SER A 36 -5.25 1.82 -2.38
N LEU A 37 -6.50 2.23 -2.12
CA LEU A 37 -6.82 3.43 -1.36
C LEU A 37 -6.43 3.29 0.12
N ASP A 38 -6.57 2.10 0.72
CA ASP A 38 -6.12 1.83 2.10
C ASP A 38 -4.62 2.09 2.25
N VAL A 39 -3.79 1.55 1.35
CA VAL A 39 -2.35 1.81 1.34
C VAL A 39 -2.05 3.30 1.18
N PHE A 40 -2.75 3.97 0.25
CA PHE A 40 -2.57 5.41 0.04
C PHE A 40 -2.98 6.24 1.26
N ARG A 41 -4.08 5.89 1.93
CA ARG A 41 -4.53 6.50 3.19
C ARG A 41 -3.48 6.32 4.29
N LEU A 42 -2.90 5.13 4.41
CA LEU A 42 -1.86 4.86 5.39
C LEU A 42 -0.62 5.74 5.16
N LEU A 43 -0.22 5.94 3.90
CA LEU A 43 0.88 6.83 3.53
C LEU A 43 0.59 8.29 3.90
N LEU A 44 -0.64 8.76 3.75
CA LEU A 44 -1.05 10.09 4.18
C LEU A 44 -0.97 10.24 5.70
N LEU A 45 -1.43 9.23 6.45
CA LEU A 45 -1.37 9.22 7.91
C LEU A 45 0.06 9.25 8.44
N THR A 46 0.96 8.44 7.88
CA THR A 46 2.38 8.42 8.29
C THR A 46 3.10 9.73 8.01
N ARG A 47 2.60 10.53 7.06
CA ARG A 47 3.10 11.88 6.75
C ARG A 47 2.41 13.00 7.52
N GLY A 48 1.45 12.68 8.39
CA GLY A 48 0.72 13.67 9.20
C GLY A 48 -0.43 14.38 8.47
N TYR A 49 -0.80 13.93 7.26
CA TYR A 49 -1.92 14.50 6.49
C TYR A 49 -3.27 13.92 6.92
N SER A 50 -3.73 14.26 8.13
CA SER A 50 -4.93 13.66 8.74
C SER A 50 -6.22 13.96 7.97
N VAL A 51 -6.43 15.18 7.48
CA VAL A 51 -7.66 15.56 6.76
C VAL A 51 -7.75 14.86 5.40
N PRO A 52 -6.72 14.90 4.52
CA PRO A 52 -6.74 14.11 3.28
C PRO A 52 -6.92 12.61 3.54
N ALA A 53 -6.29 12.06 4.57
CA ALA A 53 -6.45 10.65 4.92
C ALA A 53 -7.89 10.30 5.31
N ALA A 54 -8.58 11.18 6.05
CA ALA A 54 -9.99 10.99 6.41
C ALA A 54 -10.90 11.00 5.17
N ILE A 55 -10.65 11.89 4.21
CA ILE A 55 -11.40 11.94 2.94
C ILE A 55 -11.20 10.65 2.14
N VAL A 56 -9.96 10.20 2.00
CA VAL A 56 -9.66 8.93 1.30
C VAL A 56 -10.33 7.76 2.01
N GLY A 57 -10.28 7.69 3.35
CA GLY A 57 -10.94 6.66 4.14
C GLY A 57 -12.45 6.62 3.96
N PHE A 58 -13.10 7.77 3.78
CA PHE A 58 -14.53 7.80 3.49
C PHE A 58 -14.86 7.10 2.15
N PHE A 59 -14.10 7.38 1.09
CA PHE A 59 -14.29 6.73 -0.21
C PHE A 59 -13.92 5.24 -0.16
N GLU A 60 -12.83 4.89 0.48
CA GLU A 60 -12.39 3.51 0.70
C GLU A 60 -13.50 2.67 1.33
N VAL A 61 -14.01 3.10 2.49
CA VAL A 61 -15.08 2.36 3.20
C VAL A 61 -16.36 2.31 2.36
N SER A 62 -16.69 3.37 1.61
CA SER A 62 -17.85 3.38 0.73
C SER A 62 -17.74 2.32 -0.38
N ILE A 63 -16.57 2.21 -1.04
CA ILE A 63 -16.30 1.19 -2.07
C ILE A 63 -16.35 -0.20 -1.45
N PHE A 64 -15.71 -0.37 -0.28
CA PHE A 64 -15.70 -1.64 0.46
C PHE A 64 -17.12 -2.14 0.74
N VAL A 65 -17.99 -1.30 1.30
CA VAL A 65 -19.37 -1.67 1.65
C VAL A 65 -20.18 -2.06 0.41
N VAL A 66 -20.02 -1.33 -0.71
CA VAL A 66 -20.70 -1.66 -1.97
C VAL A 66 -20.20 -2.99 -2.55
N ALA A 67 -18.88 -3.21 -2.57
CA ALA A 67 -18.29 -4.46 -3.04
C ALA A 67 -18.77 -5.65 -2.19
N LEU A 68 -18.74 -5.50 -0.87
CA LEU A 68 -19.20 -6.52 0.08
C LEU A 68 -20.70 -6.81 -0.08
N GLY A 69 -21.53 -5.78 -0.24
CA GLY A 69 -22.95 -5.92 -0.53
C GLY A 69 -23.22 -6.73 -1.80
N THR A 70 -22.38 -6.53 -2.83
CA THR A 70 -22.49 -7.30 -4.09
C THR A 70 -22.08 -8.76 -3.91
N VAL A 71 -21.08 -9.04 -3.08
CA VAL A 71 -20.68 -10.42 -2.73
C VAL A 71 -21.84 -11.17 -2.07
N PHE A 72 -22.52 -10.53 -1.11
CA PHE A 72 -23.62 -11.13 -0.38
C PHE A 72 -24.96 -11.09 -1.11
N SER A 73 -25.07 -10.38 -2.22
CA SER A 73 -26.28 -10.36 -3.04
C SER A 73 -26.53 -11.77 -3.63
N GLY A 74 -27.66 -12.37 -3.27
CA GLY A 74 -28.02 -13.75 -3.69
C GLY A 74 -27.47 -14.86 -2.78
N GLY A 75 -26.90 -14.52 -1.61
CA GLY A 75 -26.37 -15.48 -0.62
C GLY A 75 -24.86 -15.74 -0.77
N VAL A 76 -24.26 -16.34 0.27
CA VAL A 76 -22.81 -16.64 0.36
C VAL A 76 -22.41 -17.90 -0.42
N THR A 77 -23.30 -18.43 -1.26
CA THR A 77 -23.13 -19.73 -1.94
C THR A 77 -22.32 -19.64 -3.24
N ASP A 78 -22.12 -18.43 -3.78
CA ASP A 78 -21.39 -18.25 -5.03
C ASP A 78 -19.87 -18.16 -4.77
N ILE A 79 -19.20 -19.29 -4.95
CA ILE A 79 -17.76 -19.42 -4.75
C ILE A 79 -16.95 -18.49 -5.68
N PHE A 80 -17.47 -18.17 -6.88
CA PHE A 80 -16.76 -17.31 -7.83
C PHE A 80 -16.74 -15.85 -7.37
N LYS A 81 -17.77 -15.37 -6.66
CA LYS A 81 -17.76 -14.06 -6.02
C LYS A 81 -16.68 -13.97 -4.93
N ILE A 82 -16.55 -15.05 -4.14
CA ILE A 82 -15.52 -15.12 -3.08
C ILE A 82 -14.13 -15.13 -3.70
N ILE A 83 -13.92 -15.89 -4.78
CA ILE A 83 -12.64 -15.92 -5.50
C ILE A 83 -12.32 -14.57 -6.11
N ALA A 84 -13.28 -13.90 -6.76
CA ALA A 84 -13.11 -12.57 -7.32
C ALA A 84 -12.73 -11.53 -6.26
N TYR A 85 -13.38 -11.60 -5.10
CA TYR A 85 -13.08 -10.73 -3.96
C TYR A 85 -11.66 -10.97 -3.41
N ALA A 86 -11.27 -12.23 -3.20
CA ALA A 86 -9.95 -12.59 -2.69
C ALA A 86 -8.83 -12.25 -3.69
N ALA A 87 -9.05 -12.51 -4.99
CA ALA A 87 -8.12 -12.16 -6.05
C ALA A 87 -7.96 -10.63 -6.17
N GLY A 88 -9.06 -9.87 -6.05
CA GLY A 88 -9.04 -8.41 -6.01
C GLY A 88 -8.23 -7.86 -4.83
N PHE A 89 -8.39 -8.46 -3.65
CA PHE A 89 -7.59 -8.12 -2.47
C PHE A 89 -6.10 -8.34 -2.70
N ALA A 90 -5.72 -9.52 -3.20
CA ALA A 90 -4.32 -9.85 -3.47
C ALA A 90 -3.70 -8.91 -4.52
N SER A 91 -4.44 -8.64 -5.61
CA SER A 91 -4.02 -7.70 -6.67
C SER A 91 -3.93 -6.27 -6.15
N GLY A 92 -4.88 -5.84 -5.31
CA GLY A 92 -4.88 -4.53 -4.67
C GLY A 92 -3.65 -4.29 -3.80
N ASN A 93 -3.19 -5.29 -3.06
CA ASN A 93 -1.93 -5.20 -2.30
C ASN A 93 -0.72 -4.98 -3.22
N LEU A 94 -0.68 -5.64 -4.39
CA LEU A 94 0.40 -5.43 -5.36
C LEU A 94 0.37 -4.02 -5.94
N VAL A 95 -0.81 -3.52 -6.29
CA VAL A 95 -0.99 -2.13 -6.76
C VAL A 95 -0.64 -1.14 -5.66
N GLY A 96 -1.11 -1.36 -4.42
CA GLY A 96 -0.80 -0.54 -3.26
C GLY A 96 0.71 -0.45 -3.00
N MET A 97 1.42 -1.57 -3.09
CA MET A 97 2.88 -1.60 -2.97
C MET A 97 3.58 -0.77 -4.07
N GLN A 98 3.05 -0.76 -5.30
CA GLN A 98 3.59 0.10 -6.36
C GLN A 98 3.34 1.58 -6.07
N ILE A 99 2.15 1.93 -5.57
CA ILE A 99 1.84 3.30 -5.13
C ILE A 99 2.81 3.74 -4.03
N GLU A 100 3.06 2.89 -3.04
CA GLU A 100 4.02 3.14 -1.97
C GLU A 100 5.42 3.42 -2.53
N LYS A 101 5.94 2.56 -3.41
CA LYS A 101 7.26 2.74 -4.04
C LYS A 101 7.36 4.03 -4.83
N MET A 102 6.32 4.39 -5.59
CA MET A 102 6.28 5.64 -6.37
C MET A 102 6.17 6.89 -5.48
N THR A 103 5.61 6.73 -4.29
CA THR A 103 5.35 7.82 -3.36
C THR A 103 6.39 7.88 -2.23
N ALA A 104 7.30 6.92 -2.18
CA ALA A 104 8.40 6.85 -1.21
C ALA A 104 9.45 7.94 -1.51
N PHE A 105 9.08 9.20 -1.26
CA PHE A 105 10.01 10.32 -1.19
C PHE A 105 10.58 10.37 0.21
N GLY A 106 11.77 9.87 0.39
CA GLY A 106 12.43 9.87 1.70
C GLY A 106 13.94 9.75 1.57
N TYR A 107 14.63 10.03 2.65
CA TYR A 107 16.03 9.71 2.78
C TYR A 107 16.16 8.29 3.34
N VAL A 108 17.04 7.51 2.75
CA VAL A 108 17.44 6.20 3.27
C VAL A 108 18.72 6.39 4.06
N VAL A 109 18.72 5.96 5.31
CA VAL A 109 19.93 5.95 6.14
C VAL A 109 20.54 4.56 6.05
N ILE A 110 21.71 4.48 5.45
CA ILE A 110 22.50 3.24 5.35
C ILE A 110 23.54 3.27 6.46
N GLN A 111 23.50 2.26 7.32
CA GLN A 111 24.50 2.04 8.36
C GLN A 111 25.39 0.86 7.97
N MET A 112 26.69 1.07 7.97
CA MET A 112 27.68 0.05 7.65
C MET A 112 28.58 -0.15 8.87
N PHE A 113 28.99 -1.39 9.13
CA PHE A 113 29.79 -1.78 10.30
C PHE A 113 31.10 -2.46 9.86
N PRO A 114 31.94 -1.79 9.07
CA PRO A 114 33.22 -2.35 8.63
C PRO A 114 34.21 -2.54 9.80
N THR A 115 35.33 -3.25 9.53
CA THR A 115 36.48 -3.18 10.37
C THR A 115 37.08 -1.77 10.35
N LYS A 116 37.96 -1.43 11.28
CA LYS A 116 38.56 -0.07 11.32
C LYS A 116 39.32 0.26 10.04
N GLU A 117 40.07 -0.69 9.51
CA GLU A 117 40.86 -0.53 8.30
C GLU A 117 39.96 -0.37 7.04
N ASP A 118 38.98 -1.22 6.90
CA ASP A 118 37.99 -1.12 5.80
C ASP A 118 37.12 0.13 5.92
N GLY A 119 36.85 0.59 7.17
CA GLY A 119 36.07 1.78 7.45
C GLY A 119 36.70 3.06 6.93
N GLU A 120 38.03 3.23 7.16
CA GLU A 120 38.76 4.36 6.63
C GLU A 120 38.80 4.37 5.11
N ARG A 121 39.06 3.21 4.48
CA ARG A 121 39.08 3.06 3.03
C ARG A 121 37.70 3.36 2.39
N LEU A 122 36.67 2.76 2.95
CA LEU A 122 35.27 2.94 2.46
C LEU A 122 34.80 4.38 2.69
N GLY A 123 35.15 4.97 3.83
CA GLY A 123 34.80 6.34 4.16
C GLY A 123 35.42 7.34 3.18
N ASN A 124 36.69 7.15 2.80
CA ASN A 124 37.33 8.01 1.79
C ASN A 124 36.68 7.85 0.42
N LEU A 125 36.43 6.63 -0.01
CA LEU A 125 35.76 6.34 -1.28
C LEU A 125 34.38 6.99 -1.37
N LEU A 126 33.60 6.97 -0.30
CA LEU A 126 32.27 7.59 -0.25
C LEU A 126 32.35 9.12 -0.33
N ARG A 127 33.33 9.73 0.38
CA ARG A 127 33.56 11.18 0.34
C ARG A 127 34.03 11.65 -1.03
N GLU A 128 34.92 10.90 -1.68
CA GLU A 128 35.39 11.18 -3.04
C GLU A 128 34.23 11.16 -4.06
N ASN A 129 33.22 10.32 -3.81
CA ASN A 129 32.00 10.25 -4.63
C ASN A 129 30.87 11.20 -4.15
N ASN A 130 31.20 12.21 -3.33
CA ASN A 130 30.28 13.25 -2.83
C ASN A 130 29.11 12.72 -1.98
N PHE A 131 29.27 11.58 -1.32
CA PHE A 131 28.29 11.13 -0.32
C PHE A 131 28.55 11.81 1.03
N GLY A 132 27.47 12.33 1.63
CA GLY A 132 27.51 12.82 3.01
C GLY A 132 27.69 11.64 3.97
N LEU A 133 28.82 11.60 4.68
CA LEU A 133 29.19 10.50 5.58
C LEU A 133 29.44 11.01 7.00
N THR A 134 28.80 10.37 7.96
CA THR A 134 29.14 10.49 9.38
C THR A 134 29.83 9.22 9.84
N THR A 135 31.00 9.37 10.47
CA THR A 135 31.74 8.26 11.07
C THR A 135 31.61 8.32 12.58
N ILE A 136 31.18 7.23 13.19
CA ILE A 136 31.04 7.08 14.64
C ILE A 136 31.96 5.95 15.08
N ALA A 137 32.87 6.24 16.01
CA ALA A 137 33.71 5.21 16.61
C ALA A 137 32.87 4.30 17.51
N GLY A 138 33.00 3.00 17.34
CA GLY A 138 32.29 1.99 18.10
C GLY A 138 33.18 0.84 18.52
N GLU A 139 32.66 0.03 19.42
CA GLU A 139 33.31 -1.20 19.91
C GLU A 139 32.41 -2.41 19.57
N GLY A 140 33.01 -3.43 18.98
CA GLY A 140 32.28 -4.67 18.64
C GLY A 140 32.94 -5.89 19.26
N LYS A 141 32.33 -7.06 19.12
CA LYS A 141 32.84 -8.33 19.67
C LYS A 141 34.30 -8.61 19.30
N TRP A 142 34.76 -8.09 18.17
CA TRP A 142 36.08 -8.36 17.61
C TRP A 142 37.03 -7.15 17.70
N GLY A 143 36.71 -6.16 18.56
CA GLY A 143 37.52 -4.95 18.79
C GLY A 143 36.92 -3.68 18.23
N PRO A 144 37.73 -2.58 18.19
CA PRO A 144 37.26 -1.28 17.68
C PRO A 144 36.84 -1.36 16.22
N ARG A 145 35.74 -0.67 15.89
CA ARG A 145 35.24 -0.55 14.53
C ARG A 145 34.65 0.83 14.29
N ASP A 146 34.52 1.20 13.04
CA ASP A 146 33.80 2.40 12.64
C ASP A 146 32.40 2.06 12.19
N ILE A 147 31.42 2.87 12.60
CA ILE A 147 30.06 2.84 12.11
C ILE A 147 29.95 3.98 11.10
N LEU A 148 29.76 3.64 9.84
CA LEU A 148 29.60 4.60 8.77
C LEU A 148 28.11 4.81 8.51
N VAL A 149 27.64 6.05 8.63
CA VAL A 149 26.25 6.43 8.41
C VAL A 149 26.16 7.33 7.19
N VAL A 150 25.48 6.87 6.15
CA VAL A 150 25.28 7.60 4.91
C VAL A 150 23.79 7.82 4.71
N THR A 151 23.41 9.07 4.44
CA THR A 151 22.03 9.41 4.07
C THR A 151 21.96 9.63 2.56
N VAL A 152 21.17 8.81 1.88
CA VAL A 152 20.91 8.91 0.44
C VAL A 152 19.46 9.21 0.17
N LYS A 153 19.18 9.92 -0.93
CA LYS A 153 17.83 10.28 -1.37
C LYS A 153 17.34 9.31 -2.45
#